data_0cc2f257cc771e6ca508a894cd660bfd
#
_entry.id   0cc2f257cc771e6ca508a894cd660bfd
#
_cell.length_a   1.000
_cell.length_b   1.000
_cell.length_c   1.000
_cell.angle_alpha   90.00
_cell.angle_beta   90.00
_cell.angle_gamma   90.00
#
_symmetry.space_group_name_H-M   'P 1'
#
loop_
_entity.id
_entity.type
_entity.pdbx_description
1 polymer ?
#
loop_
_entity_poly.entity_id
_entity_poly.type
_entity_poly.pdbx_seq_one_letter_code
_entity_poly.pdbx_strand_id
1 'polypeptide(L)'
;VEGKDVLIIDDMISSGDSMIEVATELKKRKANRIFVVATFGLFTNGLERFDRAVEQGLIFKVVTTNLTYQTTELLNREYYISCDMSKYIALIIDTLNHDQSVSYLLNPVDRINRCVSNYMAQYDEK
;
A
#
# COMPACT_ATOMS: atom_id res chain seq x y z
N VAL A 1 17.48 5.10 -10.11
CA VAL A 1 16.19 4.44 -10.26
C VAL A 1 16.00 3.77 -11.61
N GLU A 2 16.92 3.98 -12.57
CA GLU A 2 16.85 3.40 -13.91
C GLU A 2 16.74 1.86 -13.83
N GLY A 3 15.72 1.29 -14.47
CA GLY A 3 15.43 -0.14 -14.50
C GLY A 3 14.98 -0.76 -13.17
N LYS A 4 14.84 0.04 -12.10
CA LYS A 4 14.43 -0.45 -10.78
C LYS A 4 12.92 -0.32 -10.58
N ASP A 5 12.35 -1.24 -9.82
CA ASP A 5 11.02 -1.09 -9.26
C ASP A 5 11.08 -0.09 -8.11
N VAL A 6 10.10 0.80 -8.05
CA VAL A 6 10.05 1.90 -7.08
C VAL A 6 8.77 1.81 -6.27
N LEU A 7 8.89 2.00 -4.96
CA LEU A 7 7.79 2.09 -4.03
C LEU A 7 7.66 3.52 -3.53
N ILE A 8 6.52 4.15 -3.80
CA ILE A 8 6.12 5.45 -3.23
C ILE A 8 5.29 5.14 -1.99
N ILE A 9 5.72 5.62 -0.82
CA ILE A 9 5.01 5.40 0.44
C ILE A 9 4.58 6.75 0.99
N ASP A 10 3.30 6.86 1.36
CA ASP A 10 2.72 8.05 1.96
C ASP A 10 1.71 7.66 3.06
N ASP A 11 1.26 8.60 3.84
CA ASP A 11 0.20 8.39 4.83
C ASP A 11 -1.19 8.39 4.18
N MET A 12 -1.42 9.21 3.16
CA MET A 12 -2.74 9.42 2.59
C MET A 12 -2.72 9.67 1.07
N ILE A 13 -3.63 9.04 0.36
CA ILE A 13 -4.04 9.44 -0.98
C ILE A 13 -5.29 10.31 -0.86
N SER A 14 -5.15 11.62 -1.06
CA SER A 14 -6.30 12.54 -1.19
C SER A 14 -6.77 12.57 -2.65
N SER A 15 -6.39 13.57 -3.43
CA SER A 15 -6.67 13.62 -4.89
C SER A 15 -5.77 12.69 -5.71
N GLY A 16 -4.60 12.34 -5.20
CA GLY A 16 -3.58 11.54 -5.87
C GLY A 16 -2.65 12.33 -6.80
N ASP A 17 -2.85 13.63 -6.95
CA ASP A 17 -2.08 14.45 -7.91
C ASP A 17 -0.58 14.39 -7.64
N SER A 18 -0.15 14.61 -6.39
CA SER A 18 1.25 14.58 -6.00
C SER A 18 1.91 13.22 -6.28
N MET A 19 1.19 12.12 -6.05
CA MET A 19 1.71 10.78 -6.34
C MET A 19 1.88 10.53 -7.84
N ILE A 20 0.93 10.99 -8.65
CA ILE A 20 0.98 10.88 -10.12
C ILE A 20 2.13 11.74 -10.67
N GLU A 21 2.35 12.94 -10.11
CA GLU A 21 3.49 13.80 -10.47
C GLU A 21 4.83 13.14 -10.14
N VAL A 22 4.97 12.57 -8.93
CA VAL A 22 6.17 11.82 -8.53
C VAL A 22 6.38 10.60 -9.42
N ALA A 23 5.33 9.84 -9.71
CA ALA A 23 5.41 8.69 -10.61
C ALA A 23 5.84 9.10 -12.03
N THR A 24 5.33 10.22 -12.53
CA THR A 24 5.71 10.78 -13.83
C THR A 24 7.20 11.13 -13.87
N GLU A 25 7.71 11.79 -12.82
CA GLU A 25 9.12 12.14 -12.73
C GLU A 25 10.04 10.90 -12.62
N LEU A 26 9.59 9.89 -11.87
CA LEU A 26 10.31 8.61 -11.77
C LEU A 26 10.36 7.87 -13.11
N LYS A 27 9.28 7.92 -13.90
CA LYS A 27 9.25 7.33 -15.26
C LYS A 27 10.19 8.06 -16.23
N LYS A 28 10.30 9.38 -16.16
CA LYS A 28 11.32 10.13 -16.91
C LYS A 28 12.74 9.68 -16.60
N ARG A 29 12.98 9.24 -15.34
CA ARG A 29 14.24 8.66 -14.87
C ARG A 29 14.34 7.15 -15.13
N LYS A 30 13.49 6.62 -16.00
CA LYS A 30 13.46 5.22 -16.45
C LYS A 30 13.23 4.20 -15.34
N ALA A 31 12.45 4.54 -14.30
CA ALA A 31 11.97 3.57 -13.34
C ALA A 31 11.15 2.47 -14.05
N ASN A 32 11.29 1.21 -13.60
CA ASN A 32 10.57 0.09 -14.18
C ASN A 32 9.10 0.11 -13.72
N ARG A 33 8.72 -0.59 -12.68
CA ARG A 33 7.37 -0.57 -12.11
C ARG A 33 7.32 0.39 -10.94
N ILE A 34 6.21 1.13 -10.82
CA ILE A 34 5.98 2.05 -9.71
C ILE A 34 4.77 1.58 -8.94
N PHE A 35 4.97 1.32 -7.66
CA PHE A 35 3.94 0.95 -6.70
C PHE A 35 3.67 2.14 -5.80
N VAL A 36 2.41 2.46 -5.59
CA VAL A 36 1.96 3.50 -4.65
C VAL A 36 1.34 2.81 -3.45
N VAL A 37 1.79 3.15 -2.25
CA VAL A 37 1.29 2.58 -0.99
C VAL A 37 0.93 3.71 -0.05
N ALA A 38 -0.27 3.70 0.49
CA ALA A 38 -0.69 4.65 1.50
C ALA A 38 -1.53 3.96 2.60
N THR A 39 -1.50 4.54 3.80
CA THR A 39 -2.37 4.05 4.87
C THR A 39 -3.82 4.34 4.55
N PHE A 40 -4.14 5.57 4.13
CA PHE A 40 -5.51 5.99 3.86
C PHE A 40 -5.71 6.33 2.38
N GLY A 41 -6.65 5.64 1.73
CA GLY A 41 -7.05 5.92 0.35
C GLY A 41 -8.39 6.63 0.30
N LEU A 42 -8.39 7.96 0.17
CA LEU A 42 -9.62 8.76 0.12
C LEU A 42 -10.15 8.94 -1.30
N PHE A 43 -9.27 9.07 -2.29
CA PHE A 43 -9.62 9.26 -3.71
C PHE A 43 -10.67 10.35 -3.94
N THR A 44 -10.46 11.51 -3.32
CA THR A 44 -11.45 12.61 -3.24
C THR A 44 -11.90 13.15 -4.60
N ASN A 45 -11.08 12.99 -5.64
CA ASN A 45 -11.37 13.43 -7.00
C ASN A 45 -11.74 12.27 -7.95
N GLY A 46 -12.21 11.15 -7.39
CA GLY A 46 -12.53 9.94 -8.16
C GLY A 46 -11.31 9.12 -8.58
N LEU A 47 -11.55 8.13 -9.42
CA LEU A 47 -10.52 7.15 -9.82
C LEU A 47 -9.93 7.40 -11.21
N GLU A 48 -10.56 8.25 -12.03
CA GLU A 48 -10.21 8.42 -13.45
C GLU A 48 -8.75 8.85 -13.66
N ARG A 49 -8.16 9.58 -12.72
CA ARG A 49 -6.75 9.99 -12.79
C ARG A 49 -5.82 8.82 -12.58
N PHE A 50 -6.16 7.94 -11.65
CA PHE A 50 -5.41 6.70 -11.43
C PHE A 50 -5.60 5.72 -12.57
N ASP A 51 -6.82 5.58 -13.08
CA ASP A 51 -7.12 4.74 -14.24
C ASP A 51 -6.21 5.15 -15.42
N ARG A 52 -6.16 6.44 -15.76
CA ARG A 52 -5.27 6.97 -16.81
C ARG A 52 -3.79 6.78 -16.51
N ALA A 53 -3.37 7.01 -15.27
CA ALA A 53 -1.96 6.82 -14.89
C ALA A 53 -1.51 5.36 -15.03
N VAL A 54 -2.38 4.42 -14.75
CA VAL A 54 -2.13 2.99 -14.95
C VAL A 54 -2.13 2.62 -16.43
N GLU A 55 -3.11 3.08 -17.20
CA GLU A 55 -3.16 2.87 -18.66
C GLU A 55 -1.91 3.40 -19.37
N GLN A 56 -1.39 4.53 -18.93
CA GLN A 56 -0.14 5.13 -19.42
C GLN A 56 1.13 4.42 -18.91
N GLY A 57 0.98 3.41 -18.04
CA GLY A 57 2.11 2.70 -17.44
C GLY A 57 2.91 3.53 -16.43
N LEU A 58 2.38 4.64 -15.94
CA LEU A 58 3.01 5.48 -14.90
C LEU A 58 2.99 4.78 -13.54
N ILE A 59 1.87 4.17 -13.19
CA ILE A 59 1.66 3.42 -11.94
C ILE A 59 1.34 1.97 -12.29
N PHE A 60 1.94 1.03 -11.57
CA PHE A 60 1.70 -0.40 -11.75
C PHE A 60 0.62 -0.93 -10.80
N LYS A 61 0.72 -0.59 -9.50
CA LYS A 61 -0.25 -0.98 -8.48
C LYS A 61 -0.43 0.12 -7.45
N VAL A 62 -1.62 0.19 -6.87
CA VAL A 62 -1.96 1.06 -5.75
C VAL A 62 -2.42 0.18 -4.60
N VAL A 63 -1.82 0.37 -3.42
CA VAL A 63 -2.12 -0.40 -2.21
C VAL A 63 -2.57 0.57 -1.12
N THR A 64 -3.73 0.35 -0.54
CA THR A 64 -4.12 1.06 0.68
C THR A 64 -4.73 0.10 1.70
N THR A 65 -4.84 0.55 2.95
CA THR A 65 -5.53 -0.24 3.96
C THR A 65 -7.05 -0.08 3.85
N ASN A 66 -7.78 -0.98 4.50
CA ASN A 66 -9.23 -0.87 4.67
C ASN A 66 -9.65 -0.03 5.90
N LEU A 67 -8.78 0.87 6.36
CA LEU A 67 -9.08 1.77 7.49
C LEU A 67 -9.98 2.96 7.09
N THR A 68 -10.19 3.16 5.79
CA THR A 68 -11.18 4.08 5.23
C THR A 68 -12.20 3.31 4.42
N TYR A 69 -13.36 3.95 4.16
CA TYR A 69 -14.36 3.36 3.30
C TYR A 69 -13.80 3.12 1.89
N GLN A 70 -13.99 1.92 1.40
CA GLN A 70 -13.57 1.51 0.06
C GLN A 70 -14.82 1.26 -0.80
N THR A 71 -14.96 2.01 -1.87
CA THR A 71 -16.09 1.83 -2.79
C THR A 71 -15.95 0.51 -3.56
N THR A 72 -17.07 -0.08 -3.96
CA THR A 72 -17.07 -1.28 -4.82
C THR A 72 -16.33 -1.00 -6.13
N GLU A 73 -16.44 0.21 -6.64
CA GLU A 73 -15.74 0.65 -7.85
C GLU A 73 -14.22 0.57 -7.68
N LEU A 74 -13.67 1.05 -6.55
CA LEU A 74 -12.25 0.96 -6.22
C LEU A 74 -11.80 -0.48 -6.09
N LEU A 75 -12.56 -1.30 -5.35
CA LEU A 75 -12.23 -2.71 -5.10
C LEU A 75 -12.20 -3.56 -6.38
N ASN A 76 -12.93 -3.17 -7.41
CA ASN A 76 -12.98 -3.86 -8.70
C ASN A 76 -11.82 -3.46 -9.65
N ARG A 77 -10.97 -2.49 -9.29
CA ARG A 77 -9.82 -2.12 -10.13
C ARG A 77 -8.71 -3.16 -10.02
N GLU A 78 -8.29 -3.73 -11.15
CA GLU A 78 -7.20 -4.72 -11.18
C GLU A 78 -5.87 -4.21 -10.64
N TYR A 79 -5.64 -2.89 -10.71
CA TYR A 79 -4.44 -2.27 -10.18
C TYR A 79 -4.50 -2.01 -8.67
N TYR A 80 -5.67 -2.13 -8.06
CA TYR A 80 -5.87 -1.82 -6.65
C TYR A 80 -5.73 -3.05 -5.76
N ILE A 81 -5.05 -2.88 -4.62
CA ILE A 81 -4.88 -3.91 -3.60
C ILE A 81 -5.32 -3.32 -2.26
N SER A 82 -6.33 -3.93 -1.65
CA SER A 82 -6.76 -3.62 -0.30
C SER A 82 -5.98 -4.44 0.72
N CYS A 83 -5.29 -3.76 1.64
CA CYS A 83 -4.60 -4.39 2.76
C CYS A 83 -5.54 -4.46 3.96
N ASP A 84 -5.93 -5.67 4.37
CA ASP A 84 -6.86 -5.87 5.48
C ASP A 84 -6.17 -5.69 6.83
N MET A 85 -6.59 -4.66 7.58
CA MET A 85 -6.11 -4.31 8.91
C MET A 85 -7.04 -4.80 10.03
N SER A 86 -8.14 -5.47 9.71
CA SER A 86 -9.20 -5.84 10.67
C SER A 86 -8.66 -6.64 11.85
N LYS A 87 -7.82 -7.65 11.57
CA LYS A 87 -7.20 -8.46 12.62
C LYS A 87 -6.29 -7.63 13.54
N TYR A 88 -5.55 -6.70 12.97
CA TYR A 88 -4.64 -5.83 13.73
C TYR A 88 -5.42 -4.88 14.64
N ILE A 89 -6.48 -4.29 14.12
CA ILE A 89 -7.37 -3.41 14.90
C ILE A 89 -8.05 -4.19 16.00
N ALA A 90 -8.53 -5.42 15.74
CA ALA A 90 -9.12 -6.28 16.76
C ALA A 90 -8.15 -6.57 17.91
N LEU A 91 -6.86 -6.83 17.61
CA LEU A 91 -5.83 -7.04 18.63
C LEU A 91 -5.57 -5.78 19.47
N ILE A 92 -5.58 -4.59 18.85
CA ILE A 92 -5.45 -3.32 19.59
C ILE A 92 -6.64 -3.15 20.55
N ILE A 93 -7.85 -3.34 20.07
CA ILE A 93 -9.07 -3.23 20.88
C ILE A 93 -9.04 -4.21 22.07
N ASP A 94 -8.70 -5.46 21.81
CA ASP A 94 -8.61 -6.50 22.86
C ASP A 94 -7.56 -6.12 23.91
N THR A 95 -6.37 -5.71 23.49
CA THR A 95 -5.28 -5.29 24.38
C THR A 95 -5.69 -4.11 25.27
N LEU A 96 -6.33 -3.09 24.69
CA LEU A 96 -6.82 -1.92 25.43
C LEU A 96 -7.96 -2.29 26.39
N ASN A 97 -8.84 -3.19 25.99
CA ASN A 97 -9.97 -3.63 26.83
C ASN A 97 -9.51 -4.44 28.05
N HIS A 98 -8.32 -5.04 28.00
CA HIS A 98 -7.71 -5.76 29.12
C HIS A 98 -6.65 -4.98 29.87
N ASP A 99 -6.59 -3.67 29.70
CA ASP A 99 -5.61 -2.75 30.32
C ASP A 99 -4.14 -3.19 30.13
N GLN A 100 -3.85 -3.85 29.00
CA GLN A 100 -2.51 -4.32 28.66
C GLN A 100 -1.73 -3.30 27.83
N SER A 101 -0.40 -3.39 27.87
CA SER A 101 0.45 -2.53 27.05
C SER A 101 0.36 -2.88 25.57
N VAL A 102 0.12 -1.89 24.72
CA VAL A 102 0.12 -2.04 23.25
C VAL A 102 1.52 -2.00 22.64
N SER A 103 2.58 -1.81 23.43
CA SER A 103 3.95 -1.62 22.94
C SER A 103 4.44 -2.72 22.01
N TYR A 104 4.08 -3.97 22.28
CA TYR A 104 4.46 -5.12 21.43
C TYR A 104 3.73 -5.12 20.08
N LEU A 105 2.53 -4.52 20.01
CA LEU A 105 1.78 -4.36 18.77
C LEU A 105 2.35 -3.25 17.90
N LEU A 106 2.91 -2.20 18.53
CA LEU A 106 3.47 -1.05 17.83
C LEU A 106 4.87 -1.34 17.27
N ASN A 107 5.56 -2.37 17.75
CA ASN A 107 6.83 -2.80 17.18
C ASN A 107 6.62 -3.86 16.09
N PRO A 108 6.72 -3.50 14.78
CA PRO A 108 6.47 -4.43 13.69
C PRO A 108 7.67 -5.31 13.34
N VAL A 109 8.87 -5.06 13.88
CA VAL A 109 10.13 -5.64 13.42
C VAL A 109 10.10 -7.17 13.40
N ASP A 110 9.68 -7.81 14.49
CA ASP A 110 9.65 -9.28 14.58
C ASP A 110 8.65 -9.89 13.59
N ARG A 111 7.52 -9.20 13.36
CA ARG A 111 6.51 -9.63 12.39
C ARG A 111 7.00 -9.48 10.96
N ILE A 112 7.66 -8.38 10.65
CA ILE A 112 8.28 -8.14 9.33
C ILE A 112 9.34 -9.21 9.08
N ASN A 113 10.26 -9.43 10.03
CA ASN A 113 11.32 -10.44 9.89
C ASN A 113 10.74 -11.84 9.68
N ARG A 114 9.68 -12.20 10.40
CA ARG A 114 9.00 -13.49 10.21
C ARG A 114 8.37 -13.60 8.81
N CYS A 115 7.68 -12.56 8.34
CA CYS A 115 7.12 -12.55 6.99
C CYS A 115 8.20 -12.69 5.92
N VAL A 116 9.30 -11.95 6.05
CA VAL A 116 10.43 -12.02 5.12
C VAL A 116 11.07 -13.40 5.14
N SER A 117 11.33 -13.98 6.32
CA SER A 117 11.90 -15.31 6.45
C SER A 117 11.02 -16.40 5.83
N ASN A 118 9.70 -16.33 6.06
CA ASN A 118 8.75 -17.27 5.46
C ASN A 118 8.70 -17.13 3.94
N TYR A 119 8.80 -15.91 3.44
CA TYR A 119 8.84 -15.65 2.00
C TYR A 119 10.11 -16.22 1.38
N MET A 120 11.28 -15.95 1.97
CA MET A 120 12.57 -16.44 1.47
C MET A 120 12.61 -17.98 1.47
N ALA A 121 12.14 -18.64 2.54
CA ALA A 121 12.10 -20.11 2.62
C ALA A 121 11.29 -20.75 1.47
N GLN A 122 10.26 -20.11 0.95
CA GLN A 122 9.47 -20.61 -0.20
C GLN A 122 10.24 -20.57 -1.52
N TYR A 123 11.31 -19.76 -1.62
CA TYR A 123 12.13 -19.63 -2.84
C TYR A 123 13.42 -20.44 -2.77
N ASP A 124 13.92 -20.79 -1.58
CA ASP A 124 15.11 -21.63 -1.42
C ASP A 124 14.82 -23.13 -1.68
N GLU A 125 13.54 -23.53 -1.76
CA GLU A 125 13.09 -24.89 -2.10
C GLU A 125 12.91 -25.12 -3.61
N LYS A 126 13.26 -24.16 -4.47
CA LYS A 126 13.21 -24.26 -5.94
C LYS A 126 14.60 -24.16 -6.56
#